data_5885643a420e5734fd697cb78b4c98e8
#
_entry.id   5885643a420e5734fd697cb78b4c98e8
#
_cell.length_a   1.000
_cell.length_b   1.000
_cell.length_c   1.000
_cell.angle_alpha   90.00
_cell.angle_beta   90.00
_cell.angle_gamma   90.00
#
_symmetry.space_group_name_H-M   'P 1'
#
loop_
_entity.id
_entity.type
_entity.pdbx_description
1 polymer ?
#
loop_
_entity_poly.entity_id
_entity_poly.type
_entity_poly.pdbx_seq_one_letter_code
_entity_poly.pdbx_strand_id
1 'polypeptide(L)'
;MTRVEAENLARRMYAAASAGDVAAVDEIFTVDFFSHPMQTRGREHIRTAWQAILGKFPDLQVEAQDILVDGDRVAVRGRIRAGGQDATLMEIFRVADGRIAELWGVSSLALR
;
A
#
# COMPACT_ATOMS: atom_id res chain seq x y z
N MET A 1 -5.39 -13.46 -12.48
CA MET A 1 -6.03 -12.39 -11.69
C MET A 1 -6.85 -11.52 -12.62
N THR A 2 -8.10 -11.27 -12.29
CA THR A 2 -8.94 -10.37 -13.06
C THR A 2 -8.66 -8.91 -12.67
N ARG A 3 -9.10 -7.97 -13.53
CA ARG A 3 -9.01 -6.55 -13.22
C ARG A 3 -9.74 -6.20 -11.91
N VAL A 4 -10.93 -6.78 -11.71
CA VAL A 4 -11.72 -6.53 -10.48
C VAL A 4 -10.99 -7.03 -9.25
N GLU A 5 -10.40 -8.23 -9.32
CA GLU A 5 -9.60 -8.77 -8.22
C GLU A 5 -8.41 -7.87 -7.89
N ALA A 6 -7.71 -7.36 -8.92
CA ALA A 6 -6.58 -6.45 -8.73
C ALA A 6 -7.01 -5.13 -8.10
N GLU A 7 -8.12 -4.54 -8.56
CA GLU A 7 -8.66 -3.32 -8.00
C GLU A 7 -9.06 -3.52 -6.53
N ASN A 8 -9.71 -4.63 -6.22
CA ASN A 8 -10.13 -4.96 -4.85
C ASN A 8 -8.91 -5.13 -3.93
N LEU A 9 -7.86 -5.78 -4.42
CA LEU A 9 -6.62 -5.96 -3.66
C LEU A 9 -5.97 -4.61 -3.33
N ALA A 10 -5.88 -3.70 -4.31
CA ALA A 10 -5.34 -2.36 -4.10
C ALA A 10 -6.15 -1.59 -3.05
N ARG A 11 -7.48 -1.56 -3.20
CA ARG A 11 -8.36 -0.84 -2.26
C ARG A 11 -8.29 -1.44 -0.86
N ARG A 12 -8.19 -2.76 -0.76
CA ARG A 12 -8.05 -3.45 0.52
C ARG A 12 -6.75 -3.06 1.22
N MET A 13 -5.65 -2.98 0.47
CA MET A 13 -4.36 -2.57 1.02
C MET A 13 -4.44 -1.17 1.63
N TYR A 14 -5.00 -0.22 0.90
CA TYR A 14 -5.09 1.17 1.38
C TYR A 14 -6.06 1.31 2.56
N ALA A 15 -7.16 0.58 2.53
CA ALA A 15 -8.11 0.58 3.65
C ALA A 15 -7.48 0.00 4.92
N ALA A 16 -6.73 -1.10 4.80
CA ALA A 16 -6.05 -1.73 5.92
C ALA A 16 -4.94 -0.81 6.47
N ALA A 17 -4.15 -0.17 5.60
CA ALA A 17 -3.13 0.78 6.02
C ALA A 17 -3.74 1.95 6.79
N SER A 18 -4.84 2.53 6.28
CA SER A 18 -5.54 3.65 6.91
C SER A 18 -6.14 3.28 8.27
N ALA A 19 -6.58 2.04 8.41
CA ALA A 19 -7.18 1.55 9.66
C ALA A 19 -6.14 1.00 10.66
N GLY A 20 -4.89 0.83 10.24
CA GLY A 20 -3.88 0.16 11.07
C GLY A 20 -4.17 -1.32 11.28
N ASP A 21 -4.86 -1.94 10.34
CA ASP A 21 -5.22 -3.35 10.41
C ASP A 21 -4.03 -4.23 10.05
N VAL A 22 -3.10 -4.38 10.99
CA VAL A 22 -1.88 -5.17 10.78
C VAL A 22 -2.17 -6.67 10.64
N ALA A 23 -3.31 -7.13 11.13
CA ALA A 23 -3.71 -8.53 10.96
C ALA A 23 -4.00 -8.86 9.49
N ALA A 24 -4.42 -7.89 8.69
CA ALA A 24 -4.69 -8.08 7.26
C ALA A 24 -3.41 -8.26 6.43
N VAL A 25 -2.25 -7.92 6.96
CA VAL A 25 -0.96 -7.99 6.23
C VAL A 25 -0.70 -9.38 5.67
N ASP A 26 -0.98 -10.44 6.44
CA ASP A 26 -0.74 -11.82 6.01
C ASP A 26 -1.63 -12.24 4.83
N GLU A 27 -2.77 -11.59 4.66
CA GLU A 27 -3.69 -11.89 3.57
C GLU A 27 -3.40 -11.04 2.33
N ILE A 28 -2.81 -9.86 2.51
CA ILE A 28 -2.56 -8.90 1.44
C ILE A 28 -1.19 -9.11 0.79
N PHE A 29 -0.16 -9.43 1.59
CA PHE A 29 1.23 -9.51 1.14
C PHE A 29 1.77 -10.94 1.19
N THR A 30 2.67 -11.27 0.26
CA THR A 30 3.41 -12.54 0.33
C THR A 30 4.39 -12.54 1.49
N VAL A 31 4.79 -13.72 1.96
CA VAL A 31 5.75 -13.86 3.07
C VAL A 31 7.06 -13.15 2.76
N ASP A 32 7.52 -13.24 1.51
CA ASP A 32 8.79 -12.67 1.05
C ASP A 32 8.61 -11.32 0.33
N PHE A 33 7.52 -10.63 0.61
CA PHE A 33 7.23 -9.32 0.01
C PHE A 33 8.44 -8.39 0.04
N PHE A 34 8.75 -7.77 -1.09
CA PHE A 34 9.83 -6.80 -1.18
C PHE A 34 9.29 -5.39 -1.41
N SER A 35 9.68 -4.47 -0.53
CA SER A 35 9.37 -3.05 -0.64
C SER A 35 10.58 -2.30 -1.19
N HIS A 36 10.44 -1.72 -2.39
CA HIS A 36 11.51 -0.88 -2.96
C HIS A 36 11.66 0.45 -2.21
N PRO A 37 10.57 1.14 -1.80
CA PRO A 37 10.72 2.37 -1.02
C PRO A 37 11.50 2.19 0.27
N MET A 38 11.28 1.09 0.98
CA MET A 38 11.95 0.81 2.25
C MET A 38 13.22 -0.03 2.11
N GLN A 39 13.45 -0.65 0.92
CA GLN A 39 14.55 -1.59 0.68
C GLN A 39 14.55 -2.73 1.70
N THR A 40 13.36 -3.29 1.96
CA THR A 40 13.17 -4.37 2.93
C THR A 40 12.47 -5.56 2.29
N ARG A 41 12.85 -6.76 2.74
CA ARG A 41 12.21 -8.02 2.36
C ARG A 41 11.51 -8.61 3.59
N GLY A 42 10.29 -9.09 3.37
CA GLY A 42 9.45 -9.66 4.40
C GLY A 42 8.29 -8.75 4.75
N ARG A 43 7.10 -9.35 4.88
CA ARG A 43 5.87 -8.59 5.17
C ARG A 43 5.83 -8.02 6.59
N GLU A 44 6.69 -8.51 7.49
CA GLU A 44 6.76 -7.99 8.86
C GLU A 44 7.15 -6.51 8.90
N HIS A 45 7.97 -6.06 7.96
CA HIS A 45 8.35 -4.64 7.86
C HIS A 45 7.16 -3.75 7.54
N ILE A 46 6.15 -4.27 6.83
CA ILE A 46 4.92 -3.54 6.54
C ILE A 46 4.13 -3.28 7.82
N ARG A 47 4.04 -4.26 8.72
CA ARG A 47 3.36 -4.07 10.01
C ARG A 47 3.99 -2.92 10.78
N THR A 48 5.32 -2.95 10.90
CA THR A 48 6.08 -1.90 11.59
C THR A 48 5.89 -0.55 10.92
N ALA A 49 5.95 -0.50 9.58
CA ALA A 49 5.78 0.75 8.84
C ALA A 49 4.39 1.34 9.00
N TRP A 50 3.34 0.54 8.95
CA TRP A 50 1.97 1.01 9.14
C TRP A 50 1.74 1.53 10.56
N GLN A 51 2.27 0.84 11.56
CA GLN A 51 2.18 1.29 12.95
C GLN A 51 2.91 2.62 13.16
N ALA A 52 4.10 2.77 12.56
CA ALA A 52 4.88 3.99 12.67
C ALA A 52 4.18 5.19 12.01
N ILE A 53 3.62 4.99 10.80
CA ILE A 53 2.94 6.08 10.09
C ILE A 53 1.66 6.50 10.80
N LEU A 54 0.89 5.56 11.32
CA LEU A 54 -0.32 5.86 12.09
C LEU A 54 -0.02 6.50 13.44
N GLY A 55 1.10 6.12 14.05
CA GLY A 55 1.57 6.80 15.26
C GLY A 55 1.86 8.27 15.02
N LYS A 56 2.38 8.60 13.84
CA LYS A 56 2.67 9.98 13.45
C LYS A 56 1.45 10.71 12.92
N PHE A 57 0.59 10.02 12.17
CA PHE A 57 -0.61 10.58 11.56
C PHE A 57 -1.82 9.72 11.92
N PRO A 58 -2.42 9.91 13.11
CA PRO A 58 -3.58 9.11 13.52
C PRO A 58 -4.79 9.28 12.61
N ASP A 59 -4.85 10.40 11.87
CA ASP A 59 -5.90 10.73 10.92
C ASP A 59 -5.63 10.24 9.50
N LEU A 60 -4.63 9.39 9.30
CA LEU A 60 -4.22 8.90 7.98
C LEU A 60 -5.40 8.32 7.19
N GLN A 61 -5.58 8.81 5.98
CA GLN A 61 -6.49 8.24 4.98
C GLN A 61 -5.77 8.12 3.66
N VAL A 62 -5.77 6.93 3.09
CA VAL A 62 -5.19 6.64 1.78
C VAL A 62 -6.28 6.05 0.90
N GLU A 63 -6.49 6.64 -0.27
CA GLU A 63 -7.48 6.14 -1.21
C GLU A 63 -6.93 6.10 -2.63
N ALA A 64 -7.27 5.04 -3.36
CA ALA A 64 -6.93 4.92 -4.76
C ALA A 64 -7.89 5.78 -5.59
N GLN A 65 -7.35 6.58 -6.50
CA GLN A 65 -8.12 7.41 -7.42
C GLN A 65 -8.13 6.84 -8.84
N ASP A 66 -6.98 6.34 -9.30
CA ASP A 66 -6.88 5.60 -10.56
C ASP A 66 -6.16 4.30 -10.31
N ILE A 67 -6.68 3.23 -10.90
CA ILE A 67 -6.05 1.91 -10.85
C ILE A 67 -5.97 1.38 -12.28
N LEU A 68 -4.75 1.07 -12.72
CA LEU A 68 -4.47 0.48 -14.03
C LEU A 68 -3.87 -0.91 -13.83
N VAL A 69 -4.31 -1.88 -14.60
CA VAL A 69 -3.87 -3.27 -14.47
C VAL A 69 -3.31 -3.74 -15.79
N ASP A 70 -2.12 -4.31 -15.76
CA ASP A 70 -1.47 -4.93 -16.90
C ASP A 70 -0.80 -6.23 -16.45
N GLY A 71 -1.42 -7.36 -16.79
CA GLY A 71 -0.94 -8.67 -16.34
C GLY A 71 -0.93 -8.78 -14.82
N ASP A 72 0.26 -9.05 -14.26
CA ASP A 72 0.46 -9.15 -12.81
C ASP A 72 0.86 -7.82 -12.17
N ARG A 73 0.87 -6.71 -12.94
CA ARG A 73 1.26 -5.38 -12.46
C ARG A 73 0.04 -4.49 -12.30
N VAL A 74 0.02 -3.76 -11.19
CA VAL A 74 -1.05 -2.83 -10.86
C VAL A 74 -0.42 -1.48 -10.58
N ALA A 75 -0.86 -0.44 -11.30
CA ALA A 75 -0.41 0.92 -11.08
C ALA A 75 -1.53 1.73 -10.44
N VAL A 76 -1.20 2.51 -9.42
CA VAL A 76 -2.18 3.29 -8.66
C VAL A 76 -1.71 4.74 -8.57
N ARG A 77 -2.64 5.66 -8.87
CA ARG A 77 -2.53 7.04 -8.40
C ARG A 77 -3.48 7.18 -7.21
N GLY A 78 -2.92 7.56 -6.08
CA GLY A 78 -3.67 7.68 -4.84
C GLY A 78 -3.60 9.07 -4.23
N ARG A 79 -4.45 9.29 -3.26
CA ARG A 79 -4.49 10.49 -2.44
C ARG A 79 -4.25 10.11 -0.99
N ILE A 80 -3.39 10.88 -0.33
CA ILE A 80 -3.11 10.72 1.10
C ILE A 80 -3.56 11.98 1.82
N ARG A 81 -4.37 11.82 2.86
CA ARG A 81 -4.70 12.90 3.80
C ARG A 81 -4.17 12.50 5.16
N ALA A 82 -3.29 13.32 5.71
CA ALA A 82 -2.65 13.04 6.99
C ALA A 82 -2.04 14.32 7.56
N GLY A 83 -2.31 14.60 8.84
CA GLY A 83 -1.70 15.72 9.54
C GLY A 83 -1.92 17.08 8.87
N GLY A 84 -3.10 17.30 8.27
CA GLY A 84 -3.41 18.54 7.56
C GLY A 84 -2.83 18.60 6.14
N GLN A 85 -2.11 17.57 5.69
CA GLN A 85 -1.56 17.49 4.34
C GLN A 85 -2.53 16.78 3.41
N ASP A 86 -2.48 17.17 2.13
CA ASP A 86 -3.17 16.52 1.04
C ASP A 86 -2.11 16.17 0.00
N ALA A 87 -1.71 14.92 -0.04
CA ALA A 87 -0.55 14.46 -0.80
C ALA A 87 -0.96 13.48 -1.90
N THR A 88 -0.08 13.32 -2.88
CA THR A 88 -0.24 12.37 -3.98
C THR A 88 0.63 11.14 -3.75
N LEU A 89 0.07 9.99 -4.04
CA LEU A 89 0.74 8.69 -4.01
C LEU A 89 0.77 8.11 -5.42
N MET A 90 1.93 7.61 -5.83
CA MET A 90 2.07 6.86 -7.08
C MET A 90 2.76 5.54 -6.74
N GLU A 91 2.09 4.43 -7.02
CA GLU A 91 2.63 3.10 -6.73
C GLU A 91 2.42 2.15 -7.89
N ILE A 92 3.35 1.21 -8.03
CA ILE A 92 3.20 0.03 -8.87
C ILE A 92 3.48 -1.17 -7.98
N PHE A 93 2.64 -2.20 -8.06
CA PHE A 93 2.95 -3.44 -7.36
C PHE A 93 2.72 -4.65 -8.26
N ARG A 94 3.47 -5.71 -7.96
CA ARG A 94 3.37 -7.00 -8.63
C ARG A 94 2.59 -7.96 -7.75
N VAL A 95 1.66 -8.68 -8.36
CA VAL A 95 0.80 -9.65 -7.66
C VAL A 95 1.27 -11.06 -7.98
N ALA A 96 1.33 -11.90 -6.94
CA ALA A 96 1.63 -13.33 -7.06
C ALA A 96 0.71 -14.08 -6.11
N ASP A 97 0.03 -15.10 -6.62
CA ASP A 97 -0.89 -15.94 -5.83
C ASP A 97 -1.95 -15.14 -5.06
N GLY A 98 -2.47 -14.10 -5.69
CA GLY A 98 -3.51 -13.25 -5.11
C GLY A 98 -3.03 -12.27 -4.03
N ARG A 99 -1.70 -12.15 -3.84
CA ARG A 99 -1.09 -11.26 -2.86
C ARG A 99 -0.06 -10.34 -3.53
N ILE A 100 0.23 -9.25 -2.85
CA ILE A 100 1.25 -8.31 -3.31
C ILE A 100 2.62 -8.87 -2.94
N ALA A 101 3.47 -9.07 -3.96
CA ALA A 101 4.80 -9.66 -3.79
C ALA A 101 5.91 -8.62 -3.84
N GLU A 102 5.68 -7.49 -4.50
CA GLU A 102 6.69 -6.46 -4.71
C GLU A 102 6.01 -5.12 -4.94
N LEU A 103 6.60 -4.04 -4.42
CA LEU A 103 6.01 -2.71 -4.50
C LEU A 103 7.07 -1.66 -4.75
N TRP A 104 6.79 -0.77 -5.70
CA TRP A 104 7.52 0.47 -5.99
C TRP A 104 6.59 1.63 -5.71
N GLY A 105 7.10 2.73 -5.20
CA GLY A 105 6.24 3.88 -4.99
C GLY A 105 6.96 5.10 -4.47
N VAL A 106 6.29 6.23 -4.67
CA VAL A 106 6.71 7.52 -4.15
C VAL A 106 5.47 8.29 -3.69
N SER A 107 5.63 9.17 -2.74
CA SER A 107 4.56 10.09 -2.35
C SER A 107 5.12 11.47 -2.04
N SER A 108 4.24 12.46 -2.10
CA SER A 108 4.58 13.84 -1.72
C SER A 108 4.32 14.13 -0.23
N LEU A 109 3.93 13.12 0.55
CA LEU A 109 3.70 13.29 1.98
C LEU A 109 5.02 13.63 2.69
N ALA A 110 5.02 14.72 3.45
CA ALA A 110 6.17 15.08 4.28
C ALA A 110 6.07 14.40 5.64
N LEU A 111 7.12 13.68 6.02
CA LEU A 111 7.16 12.88 7.26
C LEU A 111 7.72 13.64 8.46
N ARG A 112 7.75 14.95 8.40
CA ARG A 112 8.28 15.78 9.50
C ARG A 112 7.15 16.42 10.27
#